data_b1851e9b84e83c84464e9b272269060c
#
_entry.id   b1851e9b84e83c84464e9b272269060c
#
_cell.length_a   1.000
_cell.length_b   1.000
_cell.length_c   1.000
_cell.angle_alpha   90.00
_cell.angle_beta   90.00
_cell.angle_gamma   90.00
#
_symmetry.space_group_name_H-M   'P 1'
#
loop_
_entity.id
_entity.type
_entity.pdbx_description
1 polymer ?
#
loop_
_entity_poly.entity_id
_entity_poly.type
_entity_poly.pdbx_seq_one_letter_code
_entity_poly.pdbx_strand_id
1 'polypeptide(L)'
;MDYDFFFEKPFENPFLESFYKEERKNALQTQLFFLFQRIQQYEGLNQKNLFYKGIVSDFFYQKDYLFAELTLPEEEMRLYDQIYKHMTPKNILEPDLVIYLQASPEVLIDRISERGINFEKKIDINYVTKLAELYKEYFFRFDKCPIIIVNSDYLDFVRNEKHYNHLVENINDVKSMKNFLNGTF
;
A
#
# COMPACT_ATOMS: atom_id res chain seq x y z
N MET A 1 8.44 13.54 -18.89
CA MET A 1 8.93 13.71 -17.50
C MET A 1 9.59 12.41 -17.10
N ASP A 2 10.84 12.46 -16.70
CA ASP A 2 11.59 11.23 -16.38
C ASP A 2 11.40 10.91 -14.89
N TYR A 3 10.29 10.22 -14.57
CA TYR A 3 10.07 9.62 -13.26
C TYR A 3 10.51 8.16 -13.28
N ASP A 4 11.10 7.69 -12.18
CA ASP A 4 11.32 6.27 -11.97
C ASP A 4 10.11 5.65 -11.25
N PHE A 5 9.80 4.38 -11.57
CA PHE A 5 8.64 3.67 -11.02
C PHE A 5 9.11 2.50 -10.20
N PHE A 6 8.59 2.42 -8.96
CA PHE A 6 8.85 1.33 -8.05
C PHE A 6 7.56 0.62 -7.71
N PHE A 7 7.44 -0.61 -8.20
CA PHE A 7 6.26 -1.44 -7.97
C PHE A 7 6.58 -2.59 -7.03
N GLU A 8 5.61 -2.89 -6.16
CA GLU A 8 5.63 -4.10 -5.35
C GLU A 8 5.62 -5.34 -6.26
N LYS A 9 6.33 -6.38 -5.85
CA LYS A 9 6.42 -7.63 -6.61
C LYS A 9 5.85 -8.80 -5.79
N PRO A 10 4.55 -8.81 -5.54
CA PRO A 10 3.92 -9.78 -4.64
C PRO A 10 4.09 -11.23 -5.11
N PHE A 11 4.19 -11.46 -6.42
CA PHE A 11 4.37 -12.81 -7.00
C PHE A 11 5.77 -13.42 -6.76
N GLU A 12 6.75 -12.62 -6.36
CA GLU A 12 8.06 -13.13 -5.95
C GLU A 12 8.02 -13.77 -4.55
N ASN A 13 6.95 -13.52 -3.76
CA ASN A 13 6.80 -14.08 -2.43
C ASN A 13 6.30 -15.54 -2.50
N PRO A 14 7.15 -16.53 -2.19
CA PRO A 14 6.81 -17.94 -2.32
C PRO A 14 5.77 -18.42 -1.30
N PHE A 15 5.51 -17.63 -0.26
CA PHE A 15 4.57 -17.97 0.82
C PHE A 15 3.17 -17.40 0.60
N LEU A 16 3.02 -16.44 -0.33
CA LEU A 16 1.78 -15.68 -0.51
C LEU A 16 0.59 -16.55 -0.91
N GLU A 17 0.81 -17.52 -1.78
CA GLU A 17 -0.25 -18.45 -2.22
C GLU A 17 -0.77 -19.30 -1.08
N SER A 18 0.11 -19.87 -0.24
CA SER A 18 -0.29 -20.64 0.94
C SER A 18 -0.96 -19.79 2.01
N PHE A 19 -0.52 -18.54 2.17
CA PHE A 19 -1.13 -17.56 3.07
C PHE A 19 -2.62 -17.33 2.77
N TYR A 20 -2.98 -17.16 1.49
CA TYR A 20 -4.38 -16.94 1.11
C TYR A 20 -5.22 -18.23 1.04
N LYS A 21 -4.61 -19.39 0.71
CA LYS A 21 -5.33 -20.65 0.56
C LYS A 21 -5.58 -21.39 1.87
N GLU A 22 -4.70 -21.25 2.86
CA GLU A 22 -4.64 -22.11 4.05
C GLU A 22 -4.69 -21.28 5.36
N GLU A 23 -5.75 -20.48 5.54
CA GLU A 23 -6.02 -19.73 6.78
C GLU A 23 -4.80 -19.00 7.37
N ARG A 24 -4.08 -18.25 6.52
CA ARG A 24 -2.87 -17.49 6.88
C ARG A 24 -1.67 -18.35 7.29
N LYS A 25 -1.61 -19.57 6.82
CA LYS A 25 -0.41 -20.39 6.95
C LYS A 25 0.81 -19.62 6.43
N ASN A 26 1.92 -19.72 7.13
CA ASN A 26 3.15 -18.99 6.83
C ASN A 26 2.98 -17.45 6.90
N ALA A 27 2.11 -16.95 7.78
CA ALA A 27 1.89 -15.49 7.89
C ALA A 27 3.20 -14.75 8.21
N LEU A 28 3.95 -15.19 9.21
CA LEU A 28 5.23 -14.58 9.57
C LEU A 28 6.23 -14.60 8.41
N GLN A 29 6.39 -15.75 7.73
CA GLN A 29 7.28 -15.87 6.57
C GLN A 29 6.86 -14.94 5.43
N THR A 30 5.55 -14.81 5.21
CA THR A 30 4.99 -13.90 4.20
C THR A 30 5.33 -12.45 4.53
N GLN A 31 5.13 -12.02 5.77
CA GLN A 31 5.41 -10.64 6.19
C GLN A 31 6.91 -10.34 6.21
N LEU A 32 7.75 -11.28 6.66
CA LEU A 32 9.20 -11.12 6.62
C LEU A 32 9.73 -11.02 5.19
N PHE A 33 9.20 -11.81 4.26
CA PHE A 33 9.60 -11.71 2.86
C PHE A 33 9.31 -10.32 2.30
N PHE A 34 8.11 -9.78 2.53
CA PHE A 34 7.75 -8.43 2.10
C PHE A 34 8.63 -7.36 2.77
N LEU A 35 8.89 -7.48 4.06
CA LEU A 35 9.80 -6.57 4.77
C LEU A 35 11.19 -6.53 4.11
N PHE A 36 11.81 -7.68 3.88
CA PHE A 36 13.13 -7.75 3.23
C PHE A 36 13.10 -7.22 1.79
N GLN A 37 12.07 -7.53 1.02
CA GLN A 37 11.91 -7.02 -0.34
C GLN A 37 11.82 -5.50 -0.36
N ARG A 38 11.06 -4.89 0.55
CA ARG A 38 10.96 -3.43 0.67
C ARG A 38 12.26 -2.78 1.13
N ILE A 39 12.96 -3.36 2.10
CA ILE A 39 14.27 -2.86 2.50
C ILE A 39 15.22 -2.80 1.29
N GLN A 40 15.33 -3.87 0.52
CA GLN A 40 16.13 -3.90 -0.70
C GLN A 40 15.71 -2.86 -1.73
N GLN A 41 14.40 -2.66 -1.90
CA GLN A 41 13.87 -1.64 -2.79
C GLN A 41 14.25 -0.22 -2.33
N TYR A 42 14.12 0.09 -1.04
CA TYR A 42 14.50 1.39 -0.49
C TYR A 42 16.02 1.65 -0.54
N GLU A 43 16.84 0.65 -0.32
CA GLU A 43 18.30 0.77 -0.52
C GLU A 43 18.64 1.08 -1.98
N GLY A 44 17.96 0.45 -2.93
CA GLY A 44 18.08 0.74 -4.36
C GLY A 44 17.65 2.17 -4.74
N LEU A 45 16.61 2.70 -4.08
CA LEU A 45 16.12 4.07 -4.27
C LEU A 45 17.18 5.11 -3.92
N ASN A 46 17.83 4.96 -2.77
CA ASN A 46 18.86 5.88 -2.30
C ASN A 46 20.05 6.00 -3.27
N GLN A 47 20.34 4.95 -4.05
CA GLN A 47 21.41 4.96 -5.05
C GLN A 47 20.99 5.62 -6.38
N LYS A 48 19.69 5.56 -6.74
CA LYS A 48 19.17 6.03 -8.04
C LYS A 48 18.69 7.49 -8.05
N ASN A 49 18.48 8.08 -6.89
CA ASN A 49 17.88 9.42 -6.73
C ASN A 49 18.63 10.57 -7.45
N LEU A 50 19.85 10.30 -7.96
CA LEU A 50 20.70 11.29 -8.64
C LEU A 50 20.33 11.53 -10.12
N PHE A 51 19.47 10.69 -10.72
CA PHE A 51 19.24 10.69 -12.16
C PHE A 51 17.80 10.98 -12.57
N TYR A 52 16.84 10.96 -11.64
CA TYR A 52 15.41 11.12 -11.94
C TYR A 52 14.84 12.38 -11.29
N LYS A 53 13.81 12.97 -11.94
CA LYS A 53 13.09 14.14 -11.42
C LYS A 53 12.16 13.80 -10.25
N GLY A 54 11.82 12.53 -10.11
CA GLY A 54 10.97 12.04 -9.03
C GLY A 54 10.78 10.54 -9.13
N ILE A 55 10.19 9.98 -8.08
CA ILE A 55 9.92 8.56 -7.92
C ILE A 55 8.44 8.39 -7.64
N VAL A 56 7.80 7.43 -8.29
CA VAL A 56 6.42 7.02 -8.03
C VAL A 56 6.44 5.57 -7.56
N SER A 57 5.82 5.29 -6.40
CA SER A 57 5.72 3.95 -5.83
C SER A 57 4.26 3.59 -5.59
N ASP A 58 3.89 2.33 -5.83
CA ASP A 58 2.57 1.77 -5.51
C ASP A 58 2.50 1.15 -4.11
N PHE A 59 3.58 1.30 -3.33
CA PHE A 59 3.65 0.82 -1.97
C PHE A 59 4.19 1.90 -1.02
N PHE A 60 3.85 1.73 0.24
CA PHE A 60 4.25 2.58 1.34
C PHE A 60 5.02 1.73 2.37
N TYR A 61 6.14 2.22 2.91
CA TYR A 61 6.99 1.40 3.79
C TYR A 61 6.23 0.84 5.00
N GLN A 62 5.41 1.68 5.62
CA GLN A 62 4.62 1.32 6.81
C GLN A 62 3.50 0.31 6.52
N LYS A 63 3.22 0.03 5.25
CA LYS A 63 2.26 -1.01 4.83
C LYS A 63 2.60 -2.37 5.45
N ASP A 64 3.90 -2.72 5.53
CA ASP A 64 4.32 -3.99 6.13
C ASP A 64 3.83 -4.16 7.56
N TYR A 65 4.01 -3.10 8.35
CA TYR A 65 3.61 -3.13 9.75
C TYR A 65 2.09 -3.29 9.91
N LEU A 66 1.30 -2.59 9.10
CA LEU A 66 -0.16 -2.70 9.09
C LEU A 66 -0.63 -4.11 8.76
N PHE A 67 -0.01 -4.75 7.77
CA PHE A 67 -0.34 -6.14 7.42
C PHE A 67 0.12 -7.13 8.49
N ALA A 68 1.29 -6.95 9.07
CA ALA A 68 1.78 -7.78 10.16
C ALA A 68 0.85 -7.71 11.39
N GLU A 69 0.46 -6.50 11.81
CA GLU A 69 -0.49 -6.26 12.91
C GLU A 69 -1.83 -6.98 12.69
N LEU A 70 -2.34 -6.99 11.46
CA LEU A 70 -3.60 -7.64 11.14
C LEU A 70 -3.50 -9.17 11.06
N THR A 71 -2.34 -9.70 10.67
CA THR A 71 -2.23 -11.10 10.25
C THR A 71 -1.47 -12.00 11.20
N LEU A 72 -0.58 -11.45 12.02
CA LEU A 72 0.26 -12.22 12.94
C LEU A 72 -0.41 -12.42 14.31
N PRO A 73 -0.34 -13.62 14.88
CA PRO A 73 -0.66 -13.82 16.28
C PRO A 73 0.37 -13.09 17.18
N GLU A 74 0.01 -12.87 18.43
CA GLU A 74 0.78 -12.02 19.36
C GLU A 74 2.25 -12.42 19.50
N GLU A 75 2.53 -13.72 19.57
CA GLU A 75 3.90 -14.25 19.70
C GLU A 75 4.74 -13.95 18.44
N GLU A 76 4.16 -14.16 17.26
CA GLU A 76 4.82 -13.88 15.99
C GLU A 76 4.98 -12.37 15.77
N MET A 77 3.99 -11.57 16.19
CA MET A 77 4.08 -10.11 16.10
C MET A 77 5.21 -9.56 16.99
N ARG A 78 5.43 -10.11 18.21
CA ARG A 78 6.58 -9.73 19.04
C ARG A 78 7.92 -10.02 18.37
N LEU A 79 8.05 -11.16 17.70
CA LEU A 79 9.25 -11.50 16.94
C LEU A 79 9.42 -10.58 15.71
N TYR A 80 8.33 -10.35 14.99
CA TYR A 80 8.32 -9.44 13.85
C TYR A 80 8.76 -8.02 14.26
N ASP A 81 8.26 -7.50 15.37
CA ASP A 81 8.62 -6.20 15.92
C ASP A 81 10.12 -6.06 16.18
N GLN A 82 10.74 -7.09 16.75
CA GLN A 82 12.19 -7.08 16.98
C GLN A 82 12.96 -7.02 15.66
N ILE A 83 12.58 -7.84 14.70
CA ILE A 83 13.19 -7.86 13.36
C ILE A 83 12.98 -6.52 12.66
N TYR A 84 11.74 -6.01 12.64
CA TYR A 84 11.39 -4.74 12.03
C TYR A 84 12.22 -3.58 12.57
N LYS A 85 12.35 -3.47 13.90
CA LYS A 85 13.14 -2.41 14.56
C LYS A 85 14.63 -2.46 14.22
N HIS A 86 15.18 -3.68 14.06
CA HIS A 86 16.60 -3.85 13.75
C HIS A 86 16.91 -3.69 12.25
N MET A 87 15.98 -4.08 11.39
CA MET A 87 16.17 -4.11 9.94
C MET A 87 15.73 -2.83 9.25
N THR A 88 14.83 -2.05 9.85
CA THR A 88 14.36 -0.78 9.26
C THR A 88 15.54 0.17 9.06
N PRO A 89 15.78 0.63 7.82
CA PRO A 89 16.83 1.60 7.54
C PRO A 89 16.63 2.88 8.35
N LYS A 90 17.72 3.45 8.88
CA LYS A 90 17.65 4.70 9.64
C LYS A 90 17.22 5.90 8.79
N ASN A 91 17.49 5.85 7.51
CA ASN A 91 17.21 6.91 6.54
C ASN A 91 16.21 6.38 5.49
N ILE A 92 14.97 6.16 5.91
CA ILE A 92 13.88 5.90 4.96
C ILE A 92 13.58 7.21 4.23
N LEU A 93 13.54 7.14 2.90
CA LEU A 93 13.09 8.27 2.09
C LEU A 93 11.59 8.47 2.33
N GLU A 94 11.24 9.57 2.99
CA GLU A 94 9.84 9.93 3.19
C GLU A 94 9.26 10.47 1.86
N PRO A 95 8.00 10.16 1.54
CA PRO A 95 7.38 10.68 0.33
C PRO A 95 7.07 12.19 0.46
N ASP A 96 7.12 12.92 -0.65
CA ASP A 96 6.67 14.31 -0.73
C ASP A 96 5.14 14.42 -0.75
N LEU A 97 4.45 13.38 -1.24
CA LEU A 97 3.01 13.28 -1.33
C LEU A 97 2.57 11.83 -1.24
N VAL A 98 1.52 11.57 -0.47
CA VAL A 98 0.81 10.29 -0.45
C VAL A 98 -0.55 10.44 -1.13
N ILE A 99 -0.90 9.47 -1.98
CA ILE A 99 -2.25 9.34 -2.55
C ILE A 99 -2.86 8.06 -1.98
N TYR A 100 -3.85 8.22 -1.11
CA TYR A 100 -4.58 7.09 -0.54
C TYR A 100 -5.87 6.86 -1.32
N LEU A 101 -5.92 5.80 -2.12
CA LEU A 101 -7.11 5.36 -2.85
C LEU A 101 -8.00 4.55 -1.92
N GLN A 102 -8.87 5.23 -1.19
CA GLN A 102 -9.83 4.59 -0.29
C GLN A 102 -10.98 3.97 -1.08
N ALA A 103 -11.35 2.73 -0.73
CA ALA A 103 -12.53 2.07 -1.28
C ALA A 103 -13.27 1.28 -0.19
N SER A 104 -14.58 1.07 -0.40
CA SER A 104 -15.39 0.19 0.44
C SER A 104 -14.95 -1.28 0.30
N PRO A 105 -15.17 -2.12 1.33
CA PRO A 105 -14.81 -3.54 1.26
C PRO A 105 -15.44 -4.26 0.07
N GLU A 106 -16.68 -3.92 -0.28
CA GLU A 106 -17.41 -4.48 -1.42
C GLU A 106 -16.70 -4.17 -2.73
N VAL A 107 -16.34 -2.90 -2.96
CA VAL A 107 -15.61 -2.47 -4.16
C VAL A 107 -14.22 -3.10 -4.22
N LEU A 108 -13.56 -3.28 -3.06
CA LEU A 108 -12.27 -3.96 -3.01
C LEU A 108 -12.37 -5.43 -3.43
N ILE A 109 -13.39 -6.16 -2.95
CA ILE A 109 -13.66 -7.56 -3.34
C ILE A 109 -13.96 -7.67 -4.84
N ASP A 110 -14.77 -6.75 -5.39
CA ASP A 110 -15.06 -6.73 -6.81
C ASP A 110 -13.79 -6.55 -7.64
N ARG A 111 -12.93 -5.60 -7.26
CA ARG A 111 -11.65 -5.35 -7.94
C ARG A 111 -10.67 -6.52 -7.82
N ILE A 112 -10.62 -7.18 -6.65
CA ILE A 112 -9.82 -8.41 -6.47
C ILE A 112 -10.33 -9.51 -7.39
N SER A 113 -11.65 -9.67 -7.50
CA SER A 113 -12.27 -10.64 -8.40
C SER A 113 -11.98 -10.33 -9.87
N GLU A 114 -12.11 -9.06 -10.30
CA GLU A 114 -11.82 -8.60 -11.66
C GLU A 114 -10.35 -8.83 -12.04
N ARG A 115 -9.41 -8.63 -11.10
CA ARG A 115 -7.98 -8.90 -11.31
C ARG A 115 -7.70 -10.36 -11.62
N GLY A 116 -8.55 -11.28 -11.17
CA GLY A 116 -8.58 -12.67 -11.61
C GLY A 116 -7.43 -13.56 -11.12
N ILE A 117 -6.73 -13.18 -10.07
CA ILE A 117 -5.64 -13.96 -9.47
C ILE A 117 -6.22 -15.16 -8.72
N ASN A 118 -5.82 -16.38 -9.13
CA ASN A 118 -6.46 -17.60 -8.66
C ASN A 118 -6.42 -17.80 -7.14
N PHE A 119 -5.33 -17.49 -6.47
CA PHE A 119 -5.22 -17.70 -5.02
C PHE A 119 -5.94 -16.59 -4.21
N GLU A 120 -6.26 -15.46 -4.83
CA GLU A 120 -7.00 -14.36 -4.20
C GLU A 120 -8.52 -14.58 -4.19
N LYS A 121 -9.05 -15.50 -5.01
CA LYS A 121 -10.50 -15.80 -5.10
C LYS A 121 -11.15 -16.24 -3.78
N LYS A 122 -10.34 -16.65 -2.80
CA LYS A 122 -10.80 -17.10 -1.47
C LYS A 122 -10.57 -16.06 -0.38
N ILE A 123 -10.20 -14.83 -0.74
CA ILE A 123 -10.02 -13.77 0.25
C ILE A 123 -11.35 -13.50 0.96
N ASP A 124 -11.33 -13.58 2.30
CA ASP A 124 -12.48 -13.34 3.15
C ASP A 124 -12.81 -11.85 3.19
N ILE A 125 -14.08 -11.50 3.01
CA ILE A 125 -14.59 -10.14 3.11
C ILE A 125 -14.29 -9.53 4.49
N ASN A 126 -14.34 -10.31 5.57
CA ASN A 126 -14.00 -9.83 6.91
C ASN A 126 -12.52 -9.40 7.03
N TYR A 127 -11.62 -10.11 6.31
CA TYR A 127 -10.23 -9.72 6.24
C TYR A 127 -10.06 -8.39 5.52
N VAL A 128 -10.71 -8.23 4.37
CA VAL A 128 -10.67 -6.99 3.58
C VAL A 128 -11.27 -5.82 4.36
N THR A 129 -12.37 -6.04 5.08
CA THR A 129 -13.02 -5.03 5.94
C THR A 129 -12.05 -4.55 7.02
N LYS A 130 -11.45 -5.46 7.78
CA LYS A 130 -10.48 -5.11 8.83
C LYS A 130 -9.26 -4.37 8.28
N LEU A 131 -8.78 -4.79 7.11
CA LEU A 131 -7.67 -4.13 6.44
C LEU A 131 -8.05 -2.71 6.00
N ALA A 132 -9.23 -2.52 5.42
CA ALA A 132 -9.72 -1.21 5.01
C ALA A 132 -9.89 -0.26 6.21
N GLU A 133 -10.40 -0.75 7.35
CA GLU A 133 -10.52 0.02 8.59
C GLU A 133 -9.15 0.42 9.12
N LEU A 134 -8.20 -0.51 9.18
CA LEU A 134 -6.83 -0.25 9.63
C LEU A 134 -6.14 0.82 8.78
N TYR A 135 -6.26 0.74 7.45
CA TYR A 135 -5.75 1.76 6.53
C TYR A 135 -6.41 3.12 6.75
N LYS A 136 -7.73 3.13 6.93
CA LYS A 136 -8.49 4.36 7.20
C LYS A 136 -8.02 5.03 8.49
N GLU A 137 -7.85 4.27 9.57
CA GLU A 137 -7.35 4.79 10.85
C GLU A 137 -5.93 5.31 10.73
N TYR A 138 -5.05 4.56 10.07
CA TYR A 138 -3.66 4.95 9.86
C TYR A 138 -3.58 6.27 9.08
N PHE A 139 -4.22 6.37 7.92
CA PHE A 139 -4.15 7.56 7.08
C PHE A 139 -4.94 8.74 7.65
N PHE A 140 -5.95 8.49 8.48
CA PHE A 140 -6.61 9.56 9.21
C PHE A 140 -5.67 10.27 10.19
N ARG A 141 -4.75 9.54 10.81
CA ARG A 141 -3.73 10.08 11.74
C ARG A 141 -2.42 10.47 11.05
N PHE A 142 -2.28 10.17 9.76
CA PHE A 142 -1.06 10.41 9.02
C PHE A 142 -0.75 11.92 8.91
N ASP A 143 0.49 12.30 9.27
CA ASP A 143 0.96 13.70 9.34
C ASP A 143 2.42 13.89 8.87
N LYS A 144 3.01 12.86 8.20
CA LYS A 144 4.41 12.92 7.76
C LYS A 144 4.63 13.82 6.54
N CYS A 145 3.69 13.81 5.62
CA CYS A 145 3.70 14.65 4.42
C CYS A 145 2.25 14.93 3.99
N PRO A 146 2.03 15.83 3.01
CA PRO A 146 0.71 15.99 2.41
C PRO A 146 0.12 14.69 1.92
N ILE A 147 -1.19 14.50 2.12
CA ILE A 147 -1.94 13.34 1.66
C ILE A 147 -3.20 13.77 0.91
N ILE A 148 -3.48 13.09 -0.21
CA ILE A 148 -4.78 13.16 -0.90
C ILE A 148 -5.52 11.88 -0.60
N ILE A 149 -6.64 11.97 0.12
CA ILE A 149 -7.55 10.85 0.39
C ILE A 149 -8.62 10.87 -0.70
N VAL A 150 -8.56 9.87 -1.56
CA VAL A 150 -9.43 9.74 -2.73
C VAL A 150 -10.51 8.70 -2.46
N ASN A 151 -11.78 9.09 -2.49
CA ASN A 151 -12.88 8.12 -2.48
C ASN A 151 -12.96 7.47 -3.86
N SER A 152 -12.40 6.29 -3.99
CA SER A 152 -12.32 5.57 -5.27
C SER A 152 -13.50 4.64 -5.54
N ASP A 153 -14.55 4.63 -4.73
CA ASP A 153 -15.77 3.85 -5.01
C ASP A 153 -16.47 4.34 -6.28
N TYR A 154 -16.42 5.66 -6.51
CA TYR A 154 -17.10 6.31 -7.64
C TYR A 154 -16.12 6.84 -8.70
N LEU A 155 -14.81 6.65 -8.51
CA LEU A 155 -13.78 7.18 -9.39
C LEU A 155 -13.06 6.02 -10.10
N ASP A 156 -13.15 6.01 -11.43
CA ASP A 156 -12.43 5.09 -12.30
C ASP A 156 -11.37 5.86 -13.08
N PHE A 157 -10.14 5.79 -12.62
CA PHE A 157 -9.00 6.50 -13.24
C PHE A 157 -8.43 5.77 -14.45
N VAL A 158 -8.86 4.52 -14.68
CA VAL A 158 -8.37 3.69 -15.79
C VAL A 158 -9.24 3.85 -17.03
N ARG A 159 -10.57 3.89 -16.84
CA ARG A 159 -11.54 3.90 -17.94
C ARG A 159 -12.16 5.28 -18.19
N ASN A 160 -11.99 6.23 -17.24
CA ASN A 160 -12.58 7.57 -17.32
C ASN A 160 -11.50 8.66 -17.27
N GLU A 161 -11.21 9.26 -18.42
CA GLU A 161 -10.20 10.30 -18.56
C GLU A 161 -10.50 11.55 -17.72
N LYS A 162 -11.77 11.90 -17.51
CA LYS A 162 -12.14 13.04 -16.65
C LYS A 162 -11.75 12.78 -15.20
N HIS A 163 -11.98 11.56 -14.69
CA HIS A 163 -11.56 11.17 -13.34
C HIS A 163 -10.04 11.23 -13.20
N TYR A 164 -9.32 10.74 -14.21
CA TYR A 164 -7.86 10.80 -14.23
C TYR A 164 -7.35 12.24 -14.21
N ASN A 165 -7.86 13.10 -15.11
CA ASN A 165 -7.44 14.50 -15.19
C ASN A 165 -7.74 15.24 -13.89
N HIS A 166 -8.89 14.99 -13.27
CA HIS A 166 -9.25 15.58 -11.99
C HIS A 166 -8.29 15.17 -10.85
N LEU A 167 -7.87 13.92 -10.83
CA LEU A 167 -6.84 13.47 -9.88
C LEU A 167 -5.51 14.19 -10.12
N VAL A 168 -5.07 14.30 -11.38
CA VAL A 168 -3.82 14.98 -11.74
C VAL A 168 -3.86 16.47 -11.38
N GLU A 169 -4.99 17.15 -11.57
CA GLU A 169 -5.20 18.54 -11.15
C GLU A 169 -5.05 18.69 -9.64
N ASN A 170 -5.64 17.79 -8.85
CA ASN A 170 -5.52 17.80 -7.39
C ASN A 170 -4.09 17.50 -6.91
N ILE A 171 -3.35 16.63 -7.61
CA ILE A 171 -1.93 16.38 -7.32
C ILE A 171 -1.10 17.66 -7.50
N ASN A 172 -1.38 18.43 -8.55
CA ASN A 172 -0.66 19.68 -8.84
C ASN A 172 -1.09 20.86 -7.94
N ASP A 173 -2.26 20.79 -7.30
CA ASP A 173 -2.84 21.87 -6.48
C ASP A 173 -2.99 21.48 -4.99
N VAL A 174 -2.05 20.71 -4.46
CA VAL A 174 -2.04 20.32 -3.03
C VAL A 174 -1.84 21.55 -2.14
N LYS A 175 -2.86 21.88 -1.32
CA LYS A 175 -2.88 23.12 -0.50
C LYS A 175 -2.70 22.88 0.99
N SER A 176 -2.94 21.68 1.46
CA SER A 176 -2.95 21.37 2.90
C SER A 176 -2.35 19.98 3.16
N MET A 177 -2.09 19.71 4.45
CA MET A 177 -1.61 18.38 4.86
C MET A 177 -2.62 17.29 4.58
N LYS A 178 -3.94 17.57 4.60
CA LYS A 178 -5.00 16.62 4.24
C LYS A 178 -5.90 17.22 3.19
N ASN A 179 -6.00 16.55 2.07
CA ASN A 179 -6.85 16.91 0.95
C ASN A 179 -7.80 15.74 0.66
N PHE A 180 -9.06 16.04 0.33
CA PHE A 180 -10.07 15.02 0.08
C PHE A 180 -10.61 15.15 -1.32
N LEU A 181 -10.59 14.06 -2.08
CA LEU A 181 -11.14 13.97 -3.42
C LEU A 181 -12.33 13.02 -3.42
N ASN A 182 -13.53 13.59 -3.54
CA ASN A 182 -14.79 12.85 -3.61
C ASN A 182 -15.35 12.91 -5.03
N GLY A 183 -16.08 11.88 -5.46
CA GLY A 183 -16.60 11.73 -6.83
C GLY A 183 -17.80 12.62 -7.18
N THR A 184 -17.92 13.82 -6.62
CA THR A 184 -18.93 14.80 -7.02
C THR A 184 -18.35 15.73 -8.10
N PHE A 185 -18.82 15.52 -9.32
CA PHE A 185 -18.57 16.41 -10.48
C PHE A 185 -19.81 17.22 -10.78
#